data_35ea9ceb9bdef318e48a258ba44b383e
#
_entry.id   35ea9ceb9bdef318e48a258ba44b383e
#
_cell.length_a   1.000
_cell.length_b   1.000
_cell.length_c   1.000
_cell.angle_alpha   90.00
_cell.angle_beta   90.00
_cell.angle_gamma   90.00
#
_symmetry.space_group_name_H-M   'P 1'
#
loop_
_entity.id
_entity.type
_entity.pdbx_description
1 polymer ?
#
loop_
_entity_poly.entity_id
_entity_poly.type
_entity_poly.pdbx_seq_one_letter_code
_entity_poly.pdbx_strand_id
1 'polypeptide(L)'
;MEVYQNLICTSFILISGASLTLMKKSIRDILKLALAAAAVSLATYIATPEYFISFGILHFFTLALIIGTLLKPQLLKIPPAAGAAVSLILFSVLRFADDGFGGFFSIRLFDFPKFLYNFPLSFVLGFPSPSYSSGDYFGLIPWIFAYFAGFFIFRLIRANKKASDFFYKNPKPLFVSFLGRHTLILYLIHQPIIYAVLIIIFKLLG
;
A
#
# COMPACT_ATOMS: atom_id res chain seq x y z
N MET A 1 9.74 -14.43 8.79
CA MET A 1 9.36 -13.98 7.42
C MET A 1 8.53 -12.70 7.43
N GLU A 2 7.62 -12.52 8.36
CA GLU A 2 6.73 -11.34 8.43
C GLU A 2 7.43 -9.98 8.51
N VAL A 3 8.57 -9.89 9.22
CA VAL A 3 9.31 -8.61 9.37
C VAL A 3 9.80 -8.08 8.03
N TYR A 4 10.37 -8.93 7.18
CA TYR A 4 10.87 -8.53 5.85
C TYR A 4 9.72 -8.13 4.92
N GLN A 5 8.64 -8.90 4.92
CA GLN A 5 7.43 -8.58 4.14
C GLN A 5 6.87 -7.22 4.54
N ASN A 6 6.71 -6.97 5.83
CA ASN A 6 6.23 -5.70 6.36
C ASN A 6 7.14 -4.52 5.98
N LEU A 7 8.47 -4.68 6.03
CA LEU A 7 9.41 -3.64 5.62
C LEU A 7 9.29 -3.32 4.12
N ILE A 8 9.21 -4.33 3.28
CA ILE A 8 9.07 -4.16 1.82
C ILE A 8 7.74 -3.46 1.51
N CYS A 9 6.63 -3.94 2.06
CA CYS A 9 5.31 -3.35 1.84
C CYS A 9 5.23 -1.90 2.34
N THR A 10 5.74 -1.63 3.56
CA THR A 10 5.77 -0.27 4.11
C THR A 10 6.59 0.66 3.24
N SER A 11 7.78 0.23 2.79
CA SER A 11 8.64 1.02 1.90
C SER A 11 7.94 1.33 0.58
N PHE A 12 7.26 0.35 -0.01
CA PHE A 12 6.52 0.52 -1.25
C PHE A 12 5.34 1.49 -1.10
N ILE A 13 4.60 1.40 0.00
CA ILE A 13 3.49 2.31 0.31
C ILE A 13 3.99 3.74 0.56
N LEU A 14 5.11 3.92 1.29
CA LEU A 14 5.74 5.22 1.49
C LEU A 14 6.15 5.87 0.17
N ILE A 15 6.79 5.12 -0.73
CA ILE A 15 7.21 5.60 -2.06
C ILE A 15 5.98 5.97 -2.91
N SER A 16 4.91 5.16 -2.85
CA SER A 16 3.66 5.47 -3.52
C SER A 16 3.03 6.76 -3.01
N GLY A 17 3.01 6.97 -1.68
CA GLY A 17 2.58 8.22 -1.07
C GLY A 17 3.42 9.43 -1.49
N ALA A 18 4.75 9.27 -1.55
CA ALA A 18 5.65 10.29 -2.07
C ALA A 18 5.31 10.69 -3.51
N SER A 19 4.93 9.74 -4.36
CA SER A 19 4.56 9.98 -5.76
C SER A 19 3.31 10.87 -5.90
N LEU A 20 2.40 10.86 -4.92
CA LEU A 20 1.22 11.72 -4.91
C LEU A 20 1.58 13.22 -4.99
N THR A 21 2.75 13.62 -4.47
CA THR A 21 3.20 15.03 -4.55
C THR A 21 3.46 15.46 -5.99
N LEU A 22 3.94 14.53 -6.82
CA LEU A 22 4.34 14.76 -8.21
C LEU A 22 3.19 14.55 -9.19
N MET A 23 2.17 13.79 -8.78
CA MET A 23 1.05 13.44 -9.63
C MET A 23 0.17 14.65 -9.98
N LYS A 24 -0.14 14.78 -11.25
CA LYS A 24 -1.30 15.54 -11.74
C LYS A 24 -2.54 14.65 -11.59
N LYS A 25 -3.71 15.28 -11.32
CA LYS A 25 -4.99 14.55 -11.27
C LYS A 25 -5.17 13.74 -12.56
N SER A 26 -5.20 12.41 -12.47
CA SER A 26 -5.40 11.51 -13.61
C SER A 26 -6.37 10.41 -13.23
N ILE A 27 -7.59 10.52 -13.72
CA ILE A 27 -8.59 9.45 -13.61
C ILE A 27 -8.14 8.18 -14.32
N ARG A 28 -7.31 8.31 -15.36
CA ARG A 28 -6.77 7.17 -16.11
C ARG A 28 -5.89 6.27 -15.24
N ASP A 29 -5.11 6.85 -14.32
CA ASP A 29 -4.23 6.08 -13.44
C ASP A 29 -5.04 5.36 -12.34
N ILE A 30 -6.09 6.00 -11.84
CA ILE A 30 -7.06 5.36 -10.93
C ILE A 30 -7.74 4.18 -11.63
N LEU A 31 -8.22 4.36 -12.86
CA LEU A 31 -8.87 3.30 -13.63
C LEU A 31 -7.91 2.15 -13.94
N LYS A 32 -6.65 2.41 -14.29
CA LYS A 32 -5.64 1.36 -14.51
C LYS A 32 -5.42 0.52 -13.27
N LEU A 33 -5.30 1.16 -12.09
CA LEU A 33 -5.14 0.45 -10.82
C LEU A 33 -6.39 -0.36 -10.47
N ALA A 34 -7.59 0.21 -10.64
CA ALA A 34 -8.84 -0.48 -10.39
C ALA A 34 -9.02 -1.70 -11.30
N LEU A 35 -8.71 -1.56 -12.59
CA LEU A 35 -8.76 -2.68 -13.54
C LEU A 35 -7.72 -3.76 -13.21
N ALA A 36 -6.51 -3.37 -12.80
CA ALA A 36 -5.49 -4.31 -12.37
C ALA A 36 -5.90 -5.05 -11.09
N ALA A 37 -6.51 -4.36 -10.12
CA ALA A 37 -7.04 -4.96 -8.91
C ALA A 37 -8.15 -5.99 -9.23
N ALA A 38 -9.11 -5.60 -10.07
CA ALA A 38 -10.18 -6.49 -10.51
C ALA A 38 -9.64 -7.72 -11.29
N ALA A 39 -8.62 -7.51 -12.14
CA ALA A 39 -7.99 -8.61 -12.89
C ALA A 39 -7.30 -9.61 -11.95
N VAL A 40 -6.61 -9.15 -10.89
CA VAL A 40 -6.00 -10.04 -9.89
C VAL A 40 -7.06 -10.81 -9.11
N SER A 41 -8.14 -10.15 -8.66
CA SER A 41 -9.24 -10.83 -8.00
C SER A 41 -9.87 -11.90 -8.88
N LEU A 42 -10.15 -11.58 -10.14
CA LEU A 42 -10.72 -12.55 -11.08
C LEU A 42 -9.76 -13.72 -11.36
N ALA A 43 -8.49 -13.42 -11.55
CA ALA A 43 -7.47 -14.44 -11.81
C ALA A 43 -7.32 -15.40 -10.62
N THR A 44 -7.27 -14.88 -9.38
CA THR A 44 -7.16 -15.71 -8.17
C THR A 44 -8.45 -16.48 -7.88
N TYR A 45 -9.62 -15.90 -8.16
CA TYR A 45 -10.89 -16.61 -8.06
C TYR A 45 -10.96 -17.83 -8.96
N ILE A 46 -10.44 -17.73 -10.20
CA ILE A 46 -10.47 -18.83 -11.18
C ILE A 46 -9.34 -19.84 -10.94
N ALA A 47 -8.12 -19.35 -10.70
CA ALA A 47 -6.94 -20.21 -10.66
C ALA A 47 -6.67 -20.82 -9.28
N THR A 48 -6.96 -20.11 -8.20
CA THR A 48 -6.64 -20.47 -6.81
C THR A 48 -7.73 -20.01 -5.85
N PRO A 49 -8.95 -20.59 -5.88
CA PRO A 49 -10.08 -20.13 -5.05
C PRO A 49 -9.78 -20.12 -3.55
N GLU A 50 -8.91 -21.03 -3.08
CA GLU A 50 -8.48 -21.14 -1.68
C GLU A 50 -7.67 -19.91 -1.22
N TYR A 51 -7.00 -19.22 -2.16
CA TYR A 51 -6.21 -18.00 -1.91
C TYR A 51 -6.84 -16.78 -2.60
N PHE A 52 -8.15 -16.75 -2.70
CA PHE A 52 -8.87 -15.67 -3.35
C PHE A 52 -8.52 -14.31 -2.74
N ILE A 53 -8.14 -13.36 -3.61
CA ILE A 53 -7.84 -11.98 -3.21
C ILE A 53 -9.08 -11.12 -3.43
N SER A 54 -9.85 -10.93 -2.36
CA SER A 54 -11.03 -10.06 -2.37
C SER A 54 -10.66 -8.58 -2.17
N PHE A 55 -9.66 -8.30 -1.33
CA PHE A 55 -9.14 -6.95 -1.06
C PHE A 55 -7.65 -7.01 -0.76
N GLY A 56 -6.83 -6.82 -1.76
CA GLY A 56 -5.37 -6.85 -1.66
C GLY A 56 -4.72 -5.46 -1.85
N ILE A 57 -3.40 -5.45 -1.95
CA ILE A 57 -2.60 -4.22 -2.03
C ILE A 57 -2.97 -3.32 -3.23
N LEU A 58 -3.40 -3.86 -4.38
CA LEU A 58 -3.84 -3.05 -5.53
C LEU A 58 -5.17 -2.35 -5.26
N HIS A 59 -6.09 -3.00 -4.53
CA HIS A 59 -7.34 -2.38 -4.08
C HIS A 59 -7.04 -1.23 -3.13
N PHE A 60 -6.13 -1.47 -2.17
CA PHE A 60 -5.64 -0.43 -1.27
C PHE A 60 -5.07 0.75 -2.05
N PHE A 61 -4.16 0.54 -3.03
CA PHE A 61 -3.59 1.65 -3.81
C PHE A 61 -4.63 2.40 -4.62
N THR A 62 -5.63 1.72 -5.14
CA THR A 62 -6.75 2.38 -5.84
C THR A 62 -7.48 3.35 -4.92
N LEU A 63 -7.86 2.89 -3.72
CA LEU A 63 -8.54 3.74 -2.73
C LEU A 63 -7.62 4.83 -2.19
N ALA A 64 -6.37 4.50 -1.86
CA ALA A 64 -5.38 5.46 -1.36
C ALA A 64 -5.14 6.59 -2.37
N LEU A 65 -5.09 6.27 -3.66
CA LEU A 65 -4.95 7.25 -4.73
C LEU A 65 -6.18 8.14 -4.87
N ILE A 66 -7.39 7.58 -4.79
CA ILE A 66 -8.65 8.34 -4.79
C ILE A 66 -8.66 9.31 -3.60
N ILE A 67 -8.52 8.79 -2.38
CA ILE A 67 -8.54 9.57 -1.15
C ILE A 67 -7.42 10.61 -1.14
N GLY A 68 -6.21 10.20 -1.50
CA GLY A 68 -5.06 11.10 -1.59
C GLY A 68 -5.26 12.24 -2.58
N THR A 69 -5.84 11.95 -3.75
CA THR A 69 -6.14 12.98 -4.76
C THR A 69 -7.21 13.95 -4.30
N LEU A 70 -8.25 13.46 -3.63
CA LEU A 70 -9.33 14.28 -3.08
C LEU A 70 -8.84 15.14 -1.92
N LEU A 71 -8.03 14.57 -1.02
CA LEU A 71 -7.52 15.28 0.16
C LEU A 71 -6.26 16.10 -0.13
N LYS A 72 -5.62 15.97 -1.29
CA LYS A 72 -4.37 16.68 -1.63
C LYS A 72 -4.42 18.19 -1.34
N PRO A 73 -5.49 18.93 -1.67
CA PRO A 73 -5.55 20.37 -1.35
C PRO A 73 -5.49 20.65 0.15
N GLN A 74 -6.11 19.83 0.99
CA GLN A 74 -6.09 19.93 2.44
C GLN A 74 -4.73 19.52 3.02
N LEU A 75 -4.18 18.39 2.55
CA LEU A 75 -2.87 17.89 2.95
C LEU A 75 -1.74 18.89 2.65
N LEU A 76 -1.86 19.67 1.56
CA LEU A 76 -0.89 20.71 1.22
C LEU A 76 -0.87 21.87 2.23
N LYS A 77 -1.95 22.13 2.96
CA LYS A 77 -2.04 23.17 3.98
C LYS A 77 -1.33 22.78 5.29
N ILE A 78 -1.13 21.49 5.52
CA ILE A 78 -0.51 20.96 6.74
C ILE A 78 1.01 21.14 6.65
N PRO A 79 1.68 21.64 7.71
CA PRO A 79 3.14 21.67 7.78
C PRO A 79 3.72 20.26 7.59
N PRO A 80 4.68 20.07 6.68
CA PRO A 80 5.10 18.72 6.31
C PRO A 80 5.73 17.91 7.46
N ALA A 81 6.41 18.57 8.41
CA ALA A 81 6.96 17.89 9.59
C ALA A 81 5.85 17.36 10.51
N ALA A 82 4.85 18.18 10.80
CA ALA A 82 3.71 17.80 11.62
C ALA A 82 2.90 16.68 10.94
N GLY A 83 2.63 16.82 9.64
CA GLY A 83 1.92 15.80 8.87
C GLY A 83 2.65 14.46 8.85
N ALA A 84 3.98 14.47 8.67
CA ALA A 84 4.79 13.25 8.73
C ALA A 84 4.74 12.60 10.11
N ALA A 85 4.95 13.38 11.18
CA ALA A 85 4.94 12.87 12.55
C ALA A 85 3.58 12.26 12.92
N VAL A 86 2.48 12.99 12.68
CA VAL A 86 1.12 12.50 12.97
C VAL A 86 0.82 11.24 12.17
N SER A 87 1.15 11.21 10.88
CA SER A 87 0.91 10.04 10.04
C SER A 87 1.70 8.81 10.50
N LEU A 88 2.96 8.97 10.90
CA LEU A 88 3.77 7.87 11.43
C LEU A 88 3.25 7.37 12.79
N ILE A 89 2.84 8.27 13.67
CA ILE A 89 2.25 7.91 14.96
C ILE A 89 0.95 7.12 14.73
N LEU A 90 0.05 7.63 13.89
CA LEU A 90 -1.21 6.94 13.57
C LEU A 90 -0.97 5.57 12.93
N PHE A 91 -0.03 5.48 11.99
CA PHE A 91 0.36 4.19 11.41
C PHE A 91 0.82 3.21 12.47
N SER A 92 1.71 3.65 13.37
CA SER A 92 2.28 2.79 14.42
C SER A 92 1.25 2.35 15.45
N VAL A 93 0.36 3.26 15.88
CA VAL A 93 -0.67 2.98 16.90
C VAL A 93 -1.78 2.09 16.35
N LEU A 94 -2.17 2.30 15.08
CA LEU A 94 -3.28 1.58 14.45
C LEU A 94 -2.85 0.31 13.71
N ARG A 95 -1.56 -0.06 13.79
CA ARG A 95 -0.99 -1.18 13.05
C ARG A 95 -1.67 -2.51 13.35
N PHE A 96 -2.21 -2.68 14.54
CA PHE A 96 -2.87 -3.89 15.01
C PHE A 96 -4.40 -3.79 14.98
N ALA A 97 -4.93 -2.91 14.10
CA ALA A 97 -6.38 -2.74 13.97
C ALA A 97 -7.08 -4.01 13.48
N ASP A 98 -6.43 -4.81 12.65
CA ASP A 98 -6.89 -6.11 12.20
C ASP A 98 -6.90 -7.16 13.32
N ASP A 99 -6.03 -7.04 14.33
CA ASP A 99 -5.97 -7.88 15.55
C ASP A 99 -6.93 -7.41 16.64
N GLY A 100 -7.66 -6.33 16.45
CA GLY A 100 -8.68 -5.85 17.40
C GLY A 100 -8.24 -4.80 18.39
N PHE A 101 -6.99 -4.33 18.35
CA PHE A 101 -6.49 -3.33 19.29
C PHE A 101 -5.62 -2.26 18.63
N GLY A 102 -5.49 -1.12 19.33
CA GLY A 102 -4.51 -0.09 19.01
C GLY A 102 -3.40 -0.09 20.04
N GLY A 103 -2.14 0.07 19.57
CA GLY A 103 -1.00 -0.01 20.46
C GLY A 103 0.32 0.34 19.81
N PHE A 104 1.38 0.32 20.61
CA PHE A 104 2.73 0.61 20.18
C PHE A 104 3.65 -0.56 20.53
N PHE A 105 4.28 -1.19 19.55
CA PHE A 105 5.04 -2.44 19.70
C PHE A 105 4.20 -3.54 20.39
N SER A 106 4.56 -3.93 21.61
CA SER A 106 3.84 -4.94 22.42
C SER A 106 2.89 -4.32 23.44
N ILE A 107 2.74 -2.99 23.49
CA ILE A 107 1.90 -2.28 24.45
C ILE A 107 0.53 -2.05 23.83
N ARG A 108 -0.51 -2.74 24.38
CA ARG A 108 -1.91 -2.52 24.03
C ARG A 108 -2.42 -1.28 24.73
N LEU A 109 -2.81 -0.25 23.98
CA LEU A 109 -3.30 1.02 24.53
C LEU A 109 -4.82 1.03 24.69
N PHE A 110 -5.54 0.47 23.71
CA PHE A 110 -7.01 0.39 23.71
C PHE A 110 -7.48 -0.71 22.77
N ASP A 111 -8.73 -1.13 22.98
CA ASP A 111 -9.41 -2.11 22.14
C ASP A 111 -10.40 -1.42 21.21
N PHE A 112 -10.47 -1.90 19.96
CA PHE A 112 -11.49 -1.45 19.05
C PHE A 112 -12.85 -2.07 19.39
N PRO A 113 -13.94 -1.29 19.32
CA PRO A 113 -15.28 -1.81 19.54
C PRO A 113 -15.63 -2.90 18.53
N LYS A 114 -16.20 -4.02 19.01
CA LYS A 114 -16.55 -5.19 18.19
C LYS A 114 -17.49 -4.88 17.02
N PHE A 115 -18.31 -3.84 17.11
CA PHE A 115 -19.21 -3.46 16.03
C PHE A 115 -18.47 -3.04 14.75
N LEU A 116 -17.22 -2.55 14.86
CA LEU A 116 -16.39 -2.17 13.70
C LEU A 116 -16.06 -3.37 12.81
N TYR A 117 -16.08 -4.58 13.34
CA TYR A 117 -15.77 -5.81 12.61
C TYR A 117 -17.00 -6.50 12.02
N ASN A 118 -18.20 -6.02 12.36
CA ASN A 118 -19.46 -6.70 12.04
C ASN A 118 -20.30 -6.00 10.96
N PHE A 119 -19.87 -4.81 10.47
CA PHE A 119 -20.63 -4.14 9.42
C PHE A 119 -20.14 -4.56 8.01
N PRO A 120 -21.01 -4.48 6.99
CA PRO A 120 -20.64 -4.77 5.62
C PRO A 120 -19.44 -3.92 5.16
N LEU A 121 -18.45 -4.54 4.47
CA LEU A 121 -17.24 -3.88 4.00
C LEU A 121 -16.29 -3.36 5.09
N SER A 122 -16.43 -3.80 6.34
CA SER A 122 -15.50 -3.45 7.43
C SER A 122 -14.04 -3.80 7.07
N PHE A 123 -13.83 -4.88 6.34
CA PHE A 123 -12.53 -5.30 5.83
C PHE A 123 -11.86 -4.25 4.92
N VAL A 124 -12.63 -3.47 4.17
CA VAL A 124 -12.09 -2.39 3.33
C VAL A 124 -11.44 -1.32 4.20
N LEU A 125 -12.04 -1.00 5.34
CA LEU A 125 -11.51 0.00 6.28
C LEU A 125 -10.33 -0.51 7.10
N GLY A 126 -10.11 -1.81 7.20
CA GLY A 126 -9.03 -2.38 8.02
C GLY A 126 -9.53 -3.13 9.26
N PHE A 127 -10.83 -3.44 9.33
CA PHE A 127 -11.47 -4.17 10.42
C PHE A 127 -12.12 -5.47 9.88
N PRO A 128 -11.30 -6.46 9.48
CA PRO A 128 -11.83 -7.70 8.92
C PRO A 128 -12.62 -8.48 9.99
N SER A 129 -13.75 -9.06 9.59
CA SER A 129 -14.48 -9.97 10.49
C SER A 129 -13.65 -11.24 10.73
N PRO A 130 -13.85 -11.98 11.85
CA PRO A 130 -13.11 -13.20 12.13
C PRO A 130 -13.24 -14.29 11.05
N SER A 131 -14.31 -14.25 10.26
CA SER A 131 -14.55 -15.18 9.15
C SER A 131 -13.98 -14.69 7.81
N TYR A 132 -13.44 -13.48 7.75
CA TYR A 132 -12.90 -12.91 6.53
C TYR A 132 -11.50 -13.45 6.25
N SER A 133 -11.28 -13.94 5.03
CA SER A 133 -9.98 -14.37 4.55
C SER A 133 -9.71 -13.80 3.16
N SER A 134 -8.49 -13.36 2.93
CA SER A 134 -8.00 -12.91 1.63
C SER A 134 -6.51 -13.24 1.53
N GLY A 135 -6.09 -13.77 0.40
CA GLY A 135 -4.69 -14.21 0.19
C GLY A 135 -3.65 -13.08 0.26
N ASP A 136 -4.06 -11.83 0.02
CA ASP A 136 -3.19 -10.63 0.09
C ASP A 136 -4.02 -9.48 0.67
N TYR A 137 -4.20 -9.48 2.00
CA TYR A 137 -5.05 -8.50 2.66
C TYR A 137 -4.30 -7.22 3.04
N PHE A 138 -4.82 -6.08 2.56
CA PHE A 138 -4.33 -4.75 2.92
C PHE A 138 -5.50 -3.81 3.19
N GLY A 139 -6.04 -3.79 4.41
CA GLY A 139 -7.06 -2.84 4.83
C GLY A 139 -6.61 -1.38 4.72
N LEU A 140 -7.56 -0.46 4.56
CA LEU A 140 -7.22 0.97 4.43
C LEU A 140 -6.47 1.48 5.67
N ILE A 141 -6.97 1.18 6.86
CA ILE A 141 -6.28 1.41 8.14
C ILE A 141 -5.45 0.16 8.47
N PRO A 142 -4.19 0.29 8.83
CA PRO A 142 -3.41 1.52 9.09
C PRO A 142 -2.68 2.10 7.87
N TRP A 143 -2.67 1.41 6.74
CA TRP A 143 -1.78 1.64 5.61
C TRP A 143 -1.95 3.00 4.93
N ILE A 144 -3.13 3.61 5.02
CA ILE A 144 -3.35 4.97 4.49
C ILE A 144 -2.48 6.01 5.20
N PHE A 145 -2.18 5.79 6.48
CA PHE A 145 -1.29 6.69 7.22
C PHE A 145 0.17 6.52 6.80
N ALA A 146 0.62 5.30 6.48
CA ALA A 146 1.93 5.09 5.85
C ALA A 146 2.02 5.79 4.49
N TYR A 147 0.95 5.73 3.68
CA TYR A 147 0.86 6.45 2.41
C TYR A 147 0.97 7.97 2.60
N PHE A 148 0.26 8.55 3.56
CA PHE A 148 0.36 9.97 3.87
C PHE A 148 1.70 10.35 4.50
N ALA A 149 2.31 9.49 5.31
CA ALA A 149 3.66 9.70 5.80
C ALA A 149 4.65 9.87 4.63
N GLY A 150 4.58 9.00 3.61
CA GLY A 150 5.38 9.12 2.39
C GLY A 150 5.18 10.46 1.66
N PHE A 151 3.92 10.92 1.54
CA PHE A 151 3.60 12.22 0.97
C PHE A 151 4.27 13.37 1.74
N PHE A 152 4.18 13.39 3.06
CA PHE A 152 4.75 14.46 3.87
C PHE A 152 6.27 14.40 3.95
N ILE A 153 6.86 13.21 4.08
CA ILE A 153 8.33 13.01 4.08
C ILE A 153 8.92 13.52 2.76
N PHE A 154 8.30 13.23 1.63
CA PHE A 154 8.81 13.73 0.35
C PHE A 154 8.68 15.24 0.22
N ARG A 155 7.66 15.87 0.81
CA ARG A 155 7.57 17.33 0.90
C ARG A 155 8.69 17.93 1.75
N LEU A 156 9.09 17.28 2.86
CA LEU A 156 10.27 17.67 3.64
C LEU A 156 11.56 17.58 2.83
N ILE A 157 11.76 16.48 2.10
CA ILE A 157 12.92 16.30 1.22
C ILE A 157 12.97 17.42 0.18
N ARG A 158 11.86 17.75 -0.45
CA ARG A 158 11.79 18.83 -1.45
C ARG A 158 12.03 20.22 -0.87
N ALA A 159 11.66 20.46 0.37
CA ALA A 159 11.91 21.73 1.06
C ALA A 159 13.40 21.92 1.41
N ASN A 160 14.15 20.83 1.58
CA ASN A 160 15.58 20.87 1.83
C ASN A 160 16.35 20.95 0.51
N LYS A 161 17.04 22.08 0.25
CA LYS A 161 17.76 22.31 -1.01
C LYS A 161 18.82 21.24 -1.31
N LYS A 162 19.62 20.81 -0.31
CA LYS A 162 20.64 19.78 -0.51
C LYS A 162 20.04 18.44 -0.89
N ALA A 163 18.98 18.01 -0.19
CA ALA A 163 18.28 16.77 -0.48
C ALA A 163 17.57 16.83 -1.84
N SER A 164 16.93 17.95 -2.15
CA SER A 164 16.29 18.18 -3.45
C SER A 164 17.32 18.09 -4.59
N ASP A 165 18.46 18.75 -4.45
CA ASP A 165 19.54 18.72 -5.45
C ASP A 165 20.07 17.30 -5.69
N PHE A 166 20.22 16.49 -4.64
CA PHE A 166 20.61 15.09 -4.77
C PHE A 166 19.60 14.30 -5.64
N PHE A 167 18.30 14.48 -5.43
CA PHE A 167 17.29 13.74 -6.19
C PHE A 167 17.12 14.23 -7.64
N TYR A 168 17.31 15.52 -7.90
CA TYR A 168 17.01 16.10 -9.21
C TYR A 168 18.23 16.32 -10.11
N LYS A 169 19.43 16.54 -9.55
CA LYS A 169 20.64 16.81 -10.35
C LYS A 169 21.43 15.55 -10.69
N ASN A 170 21.29 14.47 -9.92
CA ASN A 170 22.00 13.23 -10.24
C ASN A 170 21.36 12.52 -11.44
N PRO A 171 22.17 12.07 -12.42
CA PRO A 171 21.68 11.30 -13.54
C PRO A 171 21.06 10.00 -13.04
N LYS A 172 19.83 9.72 -13.47
CA LYS A 172 19.13 8.48 -13.09
C LYS A 172 19.45 7.40 -14.12
N PRO A 173 19.84 6.19 -13.68
CA PRO A 173 20.05 5.08 -14.60
C PRO A 173 18.78 4.85 -15.45
N LEU A 174 18.93 4.76 -16.76
CA LEU A 174 17.82 4.51 -17.70
C LEU A 174 17.03 3.28 -17.30
N PHE A 175 17.71 2.22 -16.84
CA PHE A 175 17.09 0.98 -16.38
C PHE A 175 16.13 1.19 -15.19
N VAL A 176 16.52 1.96 -14.17
CA VAL A 176 15.68 2.25 -13.01
C VAL A 176 14.46 3.07 -13.43
N SER A 177 14.64 4.03 -14.35
CA SER A 177 13.54 4.83 -14.88
C SER A 177 12.57 3.99 -15.72
N PHE A 178 13.07 3.01 -16.46
CA PHE A 178 12.26 2.05 -17.22
C PHE A 178 11.43 1.17 -16.27
N LEU A 179 12.07 0.55 -15.25
CA LEU A 179 11.38 -0.25 -14.24
C LEU A 179 10.29 0.56 -13.53
N GLY A 180 10.59 1.80 -13.13
CA GLY A 180 9.62 2.67 -12.47
C GLY A 180 8.39 3.00 -13.31
N ARG A 181 8.54 3.13 -14.65
CA ARG A 181 7.40 3.35 -15.55
C ARG A 181 6.53 2.12 -15.75
N HIS A 182 7.09 0.92 -15.61
CA HIS A 182 6.42 -0.36 -15.85
C HIS A 182 6.12 -1.13 -14.57
N THR A 183 6.21 -0.49 -13.40
CA THR A 183 6.06 -1.14 -12.09
C THR A 183 4.77 -1.93 -11.96
N LEU A 184 3.64 -1.41 -12.47
CA LEU A 184 2.36 -2.12 -12.41
C LEU A 184 2.38 -3.42 -13.22
N ILE A 185 2.95 -3.39 -14.43
CA ILE A 185 3.07 -4.58 -15.29
C ILE A 185 4.01 -5.59 -14.64
N LEU A 186 5.15 -5.14 -14.13
CA LEU A 186 6.10 -6.00 -13.41
C LEU A 186 5.46 -6.66 -12.19
N TYR A 187 4.66 -5.89 -11.44
CA TYR A 187 3.90 -6.41 -10.31
C TYR A 187 2.87 -7.48 -10.74
N LEU A 188 2.15 -7.27 -11.84
CA LEU A 188 1.16 -8.24 -12.31
C LEU A 188 1.79 -9.52 -12.85
N ILE A 189 2.97 -9.44 -13.45
CA ILE A 189 3.61 -10.58 -14.12
C ILE A 189 4.47 -11.40 -13.16
N HIS A 190 5.05 -10.82 -12.10
CA HIS A 190 5.99 -11.55 -11.24
C HIS A 190 5.34 -12.74 -10.53
N GLN A 191 4.12 -12.64 -10.05
CA GLN A 191 3.44 -13.73 -9.35
C GLN A 191 3.16 -14.93 -10.27
N PRO A 192 2.54 -14.78 -11.46
CA PRO A 192 2.40 -15.89 -12.41
C PRO A 192 3.72 -16.52 -12.83
N ILE A 193 4.78 -15.71 -13.01
CA ILE A 193 6.10 -16.26 -13.37
C ILE A 193 6.66 -17.10 -12.23
N ILE A 194 6.66 -16.60 -10.99
CA ILE A 194 7.14 -17.36 -9.82
C ILE A 194 6.35 -18.66 -9.68
N TYR A 195 5.03 -18.61 -9.81
CA TYR A 195 4.17 -19.80 -9.73
C TYR A 195 4.50 -20.81 -10.82
N ALA A 196 4.65 -20.38 -12.07
CA ALA A 196 5.04 -21.26 -13.19
C ALA A 196 6.42 -21.89 -12.96
N VAL A 197 7.40 -21.13 -12.49
CA VAL A 197 8.75 -21.63 -12.17
C VAL A 197 8.68 -22.68 -11.06
N LEU A 198 7.92 -22.44 -9.99
CA LEU A 198 7.76 -23.40 -8.90
C LEU A 198 7.12 -24.71 -9.39
N ILE A 199 6.06 -24.63 -10.20
CA ILE A 199 5.45 -25.84 -10.79
C ILE A 199 6.47 -26.66 -11.60
N ILE A 200 7.28 -25.97 -12.43
CA ILE A 200 8.31 -26.63 -13.23
C ILE A 200 9.34 -27.31 -12.31
N ILE A 201 9.84 -26.59 -11.30
CA ILE A 201 10.83 -27.13 -10.35
C ILE A 201 10.26 -28.35 -9.63
N PHE A 202 9.04 -28.29 -9.09
CA PHE A 202 8.44 -29.42 -8.37
C PHE A 202 8.13 -30.63 -9.29
N LYS A 203 7.83 -30.39 -10.57
CA LYS A 203 7.67 -31.46 -11.55
C LYS A 203 8.99 -32.11 -11.98
N LEU A 204 10.12 -31.40 -11.87
CA LEU A 204 11.44 -31.93 -12.22
C LEU A 204 12.14 -32.62 -11.04
N LEU A 205 11.78 -32.25 -9.81
CA LEU A 205 12.39 -32.80 -8.59
C LEU A 205 11.55 -33.89 -7.91
N GLY A 206 10.30 -34.08 -8.28
CA GLY A 206 9.41 -35.15 -7.79
C GLY A 206 9.05 -36.12 -8.87
#